data_ce8276e3ab758179e9ec01078d1093a8
#
_entry.id   ce8276e3ab758179e9ec01078d1093a8
#
_cell.length_a   1.000
_cell.length_b   1.000
_cell.length_c   1.000
_cell.angle_alpha   90.00
_cell.angle_beta   90.00
_cell.angle_gamma   90.00
#
_symmetry.space_group_name_H-M   'P 1'
#
loop_
_entity.id
_entity.type
_entity.pdbx_description
1 polymer ?
#
loop_
_entity_poly.entity_id
_entity_poly.type
_entity_poly.pdbx_seq_one_letter_code
_entity_poly.pdbx_strand_id
1 'polypeptide(L)'
;MQENAESPSTLVTGVVVARTEFIEQNPQAVEDFLKHYQESVDYINNNVNEGAALVGKYDIVTEAVAQKAIPECNITFISGNEMKEKLSGYLSVLNDQNAKSIGGKLPADDFYYNA
;
A
#
# COMPACT_ATOMS: atom_id res chain seq x y z
N MET A 1 -4.88 4.78 16.89
CA MET A 1 -4.08 3.59 17.07
C MET A 1 -2.59 3.85 16.97
N GLN A 2 -2.16 4.53 15.91
CA GLN A 2 -0.75 4.87 15.73
C GLN A 2 -0.21 5.81 16.82
N GLU A 3 -1.02 6.75 17.27
CA GLU A 3 -0.64 7.72 18.28
C GLU A 3 -0.27 7.09 19.63
N ASN A 4 -0.79 5.91 19.88
CA ASN A 4 -0.57 5.20 21.15
C ASN A 4 0.50 4.10 21.04
N ALA A 5 1.17 4.01 19.90
CA ALA A 5 2.21 3.00 19.70
C ALA A 5 3.50 3.43 20.38
N GLU A 6 4.06 2.59 21.23
CA GLU A 6 5.32 2.87 21.91
C GLU A 6 6.51 2.76 20.96
N SER A 7 6.44 1.90 19.95
CA SER A 7 7.47 1.71 18.94
C SER A 7 7.08 2.41 17.64
N PRO A 8 8.05 2.83 16.83
CA PRO A 8 7.76 3.42 15.53
C PRO A 8 6.91 2.49 14.68
N SER A 9 5.74 2.96 14.27
CA SER A 9 4.87 2.24 13.35
C SER A 9 4.15 3.22 12.45
N THR A 10 3.65 2.72 11.32
CA THR A 10 2.89 3.50 10.35
C THR A 10 1.60 2.75 10.07
N LEU A 11 0.48 3.47 10.08
CA LEU A 11 -0.78 2.87 9.68
C LEU A 11 -0.72 2.55 8.19
N VAL A 12 -0.84 1.26 7.86
CA VAL A 12 -0.84 0.78 6.48
C VAL A 12 -2.24 0.26 6.17
N THR A 13 -2.94 0.96 5.28
CA THR A 13 -4.34 0.64 4.97
C THR A 13 -4.50 -0.27 3.77
N GLY A 14 -3.49 -0.34 2.91
CA GLY A 14 -3.56 -1.22 1.74
C GLY A 14 -2.18 -1.59 1.25
N VAL A 15 -2.09 -2.78 0.66
CA VAL A 15 -0.85 -3.30 0.11
C VAL A 15 -1.13 -4.02 -1.20
N VAL A 16 -0.10 -4.14 -2.03
CA VAL A 16 -0.13 -5.01 -3.20
C VAL A 16 0.58 -6.30 -2.82
N VAL A 17 -0.02 -7.43 -3.16
CA VAL A 17 0.60 -8.74 -2.93
C VAL A 17 0.79 -9.44 -4.27
N ALA A 18 1.85 -10.25 -4.34
CA ALA A 18 2.12 -11.07 -5.50
C ALA A 18 2.66 -12.42 -5.03
N ARG A 19 2.34 -13.47 -5.79
CA ARG A 19 2.87 -14.79 -5.48
C ARG A 19 4.36 -14.82 -5.79
N THR A 20 5.13 -15.44 -4.92
CA THR A 20 6.58 -15.58 -5.10
C THR A 20 6.93 -16.20 -6.44
N GLU A 21 6.21 -17.25 -6.83
CA GLU A 21 6.40 -17.93 -8.11
C GLU A 21 6.23 -16.97 -9.29
N PHE A 22 5.22 -16.10 -9.26
CA PHE A 22 4.99 -15.12 -10.32
C PHE A 22 6.17 -14.14 -10.40
N ILE A 23 6.64 -13.66 -9.25
CA ILE A 23 7.75 -12.71 -9.19
C ILE A 23 9.03 -13.34 -9.80
N GLU A 24 9.31 -14.59 -9.45
CA GLU A 24 10.49 -15.30 -9.94
C GLU A 24 10.44 -15.55 -11.44
N GLN A 25 9.25 -15.87 -11.96
CA GLN A 25 9.06 -16.18 -13.38
C GLN A 25 8.91 -14.94 -14.26
N ASN A 26 8.48 -13.82 -13.67
CA ASN A 26 8.16 -12.60 -14.41
C ASN A 26 8.74 -11.36 -13.73
N PRO A 27 10.06 -11.30 -13.49
CA PRO A 27 10.65 -10.17 -12.76
C PRO A 27 10.45 -8.83 -13.46
N GLN A 28 10.52 -8.82 -14.79
CA GLN A 28 10.33 -7.58 -15.55
C GLN A 28 8.90 -7.06 -15.45
N ALA A 29 7.91 -7.96 -15.46
CA ALA A 29 6.51 -7.58 -15.31
C ALA A 29 6.26 -6.93 -13.95
N VAL A 30 6.90 -7.44 -12.90
CA VAL A 30 6.79 -6.86 -11.56
C VAL A 30 7.41 -5.47 -11.51
N GLU A 31 8.60 -5.29 -12.08
CA GLU A 31 9.24 -3.98 -12.14
C GLU A 31 8.42 -2.96 -12.92
N ASP A 32 7.87 -3.37 -14.06
CA ASP A 32 7.04 -2.51 -14.90
C ASP A 32 5.75 -2.12 -14.15
N PHE A 33 5.15 -3.07 -13.46
CA PHE A 33 3.96 -2.80 -12.65
C PHE A 33 4.26 -1.75 -11.56
N LEU A 34 5.36 -1.92 -10.84
CA LEU A 34 5.72 -0.99 -9.77
C LEU A 34 5.97 0.42 -10.31
N LYS A 35 6.62 0.52 -11.47
CA LYS A 35 6.86 1.79 -12.13
C LYS A 35 5.53 2.47 -12.48
N HIS A 36 4.63 1.75 -13.13
CA HIS A 36 3.34 2.29 -13.53
C HIS A 36 2.47 2.62 -12.32
N TYR A 37 2.57 1.83 -11.27
CA TYR A 37 1.85 2.09 -10.02
C TYR A 37 2.31 3.41 -9.41
N GLN A 38 3.62 3.63 -9.34
CA GLN A 38 4.17 4.89 -8.83
C GLN A 38 3.73 6.08 -9.68
N GLU A 39 3.77 5.94 -11.00
CA GLU A 39 3.31 6.98 -11.90
C GLU A 39 1.82 7.31 -11.67
N SER A 40 0.99 6.29 -11.43
CA SER A 40 -0.43 6.48 -11.14
C SER A 40 -0.64 7.19 -9.82
N VAL A 41 0.12 6.84 -8.78
CA VAL A 41 0.05 7.52 -7.48
C VAL A 41 0.45 8.99 -7.63
N ASP A 42 1.53 9.27 -8.35
CA ASP A 42 1.96 10.65 -8.60
C ASP A 42 0.89 11.43 -9.38
N TYR A 43 0.29 10.79 -10.39
CA TYR A 43 -0.76 11.42 -11.17
C TYR A 43 -1.97 11.80 -10.30
N ILE A 44 -2.47 10.87 -9.49
CA ILE A 44 -3.67 11.13 -8.69
C ILE A 44 -3.42 12.24 -7.66
N ASN A 45 -2.22 12.31 -7.12
CA ASN A 45 -1.87 13.33 -6.13
C ASN A 45 -1.69 14.72 -6.75
N ASN A 46 -1.23 14.78 -7.99
CA ASN A 46 -0.97 16.05 -8.68
C ASN A 46 -2.13 16.50 -9.59
N ASN A 47 -3.11 15.63 -9.82
CA ASN A 47 -4.23 15.90 -10.73
C ASN A 47 -5.53 15.37 -10.11
N VAL A 48 -5.88 15.88 -8.93
CA VAL A 48 -7.02 15.37 -8.16
C VAL A 48 -8.33 15.44 -8.95
N ASN A 49 -8.61 16.56 -9.61
CA ASN A 49 -9.86 16.72 -10.33
C ASN A 49 -9.96 15.78 -11.54
N GLU A 50 -8.88 15.69 -12.31
CA GLU A 50 -8.82 14.77 -13.47
C GLU A 50 -8.88 13.32 -13.03
N GLY A 51 -8.18 12.99 -11.93
CA GLY A 51 -8.24 11.65 -11.34
C GLY A 51 -9.63 11.30 -10.84
N ALA A 52 -10.29 12.25 -10.20
CA ALA A 52 -11.66 12.06 -9.72
C ALA A 52 -12.63 11.80 -10.88
N ALA A 53 -12.45 12.50 -12.00
CA ALA A 53 -13.25 12.26 -13.20
C ALA A 53 -13.09 10.83 -13.72
N LEU A 54 -11.86 10.31 -13.71
CA LEU A 54 -11.58 8.91 -14.10
C LEU A 54 -12.22 7.92 -13.13
N VAL A 55 -12.14 8.20 -11.84
CA VAL A 55 -12.77 7.36 -10.80
C VAL A 55 -14.28 7.28 -11.03
N GLY A 56 -14.91 8.39 -11.37
CA GLY A 56 -16.34 8.41 -11.71
C GLY A 56 -16.63 7.67 -13.02
N LYS A 57 -15.77 7.85 -14.03
CA LYS A 57 -15.91 7.20 -15.33
C LYS A 57 -15.90 5.67 -15.21
N TYR A 58 -15.04 5.14 -14.33
CA TYR A 58 -14.92 3.69 -14.13
C TYR A 58 -15.84 3.16 -13.03
N ASP A 59 -16.79 3.96 -12.58
CA ASP A 59 -17.82 3.56 -11.61
C ASP A 59 -17.27 3.04 -10.27
N ILE A 60 -16.11 3.56 -9.86
CA ILE A 60 -15.53 3.20 -8.55
C ILE A 60 -16.34 3.89 -7.44
N VAL A 61 -16.41 5.21 -7.50
CA VAL A 61 -17.34 6.05 -6.73
C VAL A 61 -17.67 7.26 -7.62
N THR A 62 -18.62 8.09 -7.22
CA THR A 62 -18.97 9.27 -8.03
C THR A 62 -17.80 10.26 -8.05
N GLU A 63 -17.71 11.03 -9.13
CA GLU A 63 -16.66 12.05 -9.28
C GLU A 63 -16.65 13.03 -8.11
N ALA A 64 -17.83 13.50 -7.68
CA ALA A 64 -17.94 14.45 -6.57
C ALA A 64 -17.41 13.89 -5.27
N VAL A 65 -17.70 12.61 -4.98
CA VAL A 65 -17.17 11.93 -3.79
C VAL A 65 -15.65 11.79 -3.89
N ALA A 66 -15.16 11.39 -5.06
CA ALA A 66 -13.72 11.21 -5.28
C ALA A 66 -12.93 12.53 -5.10
N GLN A 67 -13.46 13.65 -5.60
CA GLN A 67 -12.84 14.95 -5.44
C GLN A 67 -12.58 15.31 -3.98
N LYS A 68 -13.49 14.94 -3.10
CA LYS A 68 -13.38 15.21 -1.66
C LYS A 68 -12.53 14.18 -0.95
N ALA A 69 -12.64 12.92 -1.34
CA ALA A 69 -11.98 11.81 -0.64
C ALA A 69 -10.48 11.69 -0.98
N ILE A 70 -10.10 11.88 -2.23
CA ILE A 70 -8.72 11.65 -2.66
C ILE A 70 -7.68 12.40 -1.82
N PRO A 71 -7.84 13.72 -1.54
CA PRO A 71 -6.86 14.42 -0.71
C PRO A 71 -6.73 13.89 0.72
N GLU A 72 -7.77 13.23 1.22
CA GLU A 72 -7.81 12.70 2.59
C GLU A 72 -7.32 11.25 2.68
N CYS A 73 -7.12 10.58 1.53
CA CYS A 73 -6.75 9.16 1.51
C CYS A 73 -5.27 8.93 1.79
N ASN A 74 -4.42 9.94 1.72
CA ASN A 74 -2.96 9.80 1.86
C ASN A 74 -2.40 8.73 0.92
N ILE A 75 -2.82 8.79 -0.36
CA ILE A 75 -2.38 7.82 -1.37
C ILE A 75 -0.88 7.98 -1.56
N THR A 76 -0.13 6.92 -1.26
CA THR A 76 1.33 6.96 -1.22
C THR A 76 1.89 5.67 -1.80
N PHE A 77 2.97 5.78 -2.56
CA PHE A 77 3.73 4.63 -3.05
C PHE A 77 4.98 4.46 -2.19
N ILE A 78 5.12 3.29 -1.56
CA ILE A 78 6.28 2.95 -0.73
C ILE A 78 6.71 1.54 -1.09
N SER A 79 8.01 1.34 -1.31
CA SER A 79 8.56 0.04 -1.67
C SER A 79 9.92 -0.17 -1.00
N GLY A 80 10.51 -1.35 -1.21
CA GLY A 80 11.85 -1.66 -0.73
C GLY A 80 11.96 -1.69 0.79
N ASN A 81 13.10 -1.25 1.31
CA ASN A 81 13.37 -1.27 2.74
C ASN A 81 12.43 -0.38 3.54
N GLU A 82 12.05 0.76 3.00
CA GLU A 82 11.09 1.64 3.67
C GLU A 82 9.73 0.94 3.86
N MET A 83 9.26 0.26 2.83
CA MET A 83 8.02 -0.52 2.90
C MET A 83 8.15 -1.61 3.96
N LYS A 84 9.26 -2.34 3.97
CA LYS A 84 9.50 -3.40 4.93
C LYS A 84 9.46 -2.87 6.36
N GLU A 85 10.15 -1.76 6.63
CA GLU A 85 10.17 -1.17 7.97
C GLU A 85 8.78 -0.75 8.45
N LYS A 86 8.05 -0.04 7.60
CA LYS A 86 6.70 0.45 7.93
C LYS A 86 5.71 -0.69 8.11
N LEU A 87 5.72 -1.63 7.19
CA LEU A 87 4.79 -2.76 7.22
C LEU A 87 5.08 -3.69 8.38
N SER A 88 6.36 -4.03 8.63
CA SER A 88 6.71 -4.89 9.75
C SER A 88 6.38 -4.23 11.09
N GLY A 89 6.56 -2.92 11.20
CA GLY A 89 6.16 -2.16 12.39
C GLY A 89 4.66 -2.23 12.62
N TYR A 90 3.87 -2.06 11.59
CA TYR A 90 2.42 -2.15 11.68
C TYR A 90 1.97 -3.57 12.06
N LEU A 91 2.56 -4.58 11.43
CA LEU A 91 2.26 -5.99 11.75
C LEU A 91 2.62 -6.33 13.20
N SER A 92 3.72 -5.77 13.72
CA SER A 92 4.10 -5.95 15.13
C SER A 92 3.03 -5.41 16.07
N VAL A 93 2.47 -4.23 15.79
CA VAL A 93 1.37 -3.68 16.59
C VAL A 93 0.16 -4.60 16.55
N LEU A 94 -0.22 -5.07 15.37
CA LEU A 94 -1.34 -6.00 15.23
C LEU A 94 -1.09 -7.31 15.98
N ASN A 95 0.14 -7.85 15.90
CA ASN A 95 0.53 -9.06 16.58
C ASN A 95 0.42 -8.91 18.09
N ASP A 96 0.84 -7.77 18.65
CA ASP A 96 0.77 -7.49 20.09
C ASP A 96 -0.67 -7.39 20.56
N GLN A 97 -1.56 -6.86 19.73
CA GLN A 97 -2.97 -6.73 20.09
C GLN A 97 -3.73 -8.04 19.91
N ASN A 98 -3.48 -8.77 18.83
CA ASN A 98 -4.11 -10.06 18.57
C ASN A 98 -3.34 -10.78 17.46
N ALA A 99 -2.51 -11.73 17.85
CA ALA A 99 -1.67 -12.48 16.91
C ALA A 99 -2.48 -13.18 15.80
N LYS A 100 -3.72 -13.56 16.09
CA LYS A 100 -4.57 -14.21 15.09
C LYS A 100 -4.89 -13.31 13.90
N SER A 101 -4.87 -11.99 14.09
CA SER A 101 -5.16 -11.05 13.01
C SER A 101 -4.13 -11.10 11.89
N ILE A 102 -2.93 -11.59 12.17
CA ILE A 102 -1.85 -11.70 11.18
C ILE A 102 -1.45 -13.16 10.91
N GLY A 103 -2.29 -14.12 11.26
CA GLY A 103 -2.03 -15.54 11.02
C GLY A 103 -1.26 -16.25 12.12
N GLY A 104 -1.12 -15.64 13.29
CA GLY A 104 -0.53 -16.26 14.47
C GLY A 104 0.92 -15.93 14.75
N LYS A 105 1.67 -15.43 13.75
CA LYS A 105 3.07 -15.03 13.92
C LYS A 105 3.47 -14.01 12.87
N LEU A 106 4.53 -13.26 13.17
CA LEU A 106 5.10 -12.30 12.23
C LEU A 106 5.74 -13.04 11.04
N PRO A 107 5.62 -12.49 9.82
CA PRO A 107 6.26 -13.09 8.64
C PRO A 107 7.79 -12.97 8.69
N ALA A 108 8.47 -13.88 8.00
CA ALA A 108 9.91 -13.83 7.82
C ALA A 108 10.31 -12.75 6.81
N ASP A 109 11.61 -12.46 6.71
CA ASP A 109 12.13 -11.41 5.85
C ASP A 109 11.78 -11.61 4.37
N ASP A 110 11.68 -12.84 3.90
CA ASP A 110 11.35 -13.15 2.51
C ASP A 110 9.90 -12.83 2.12
N PHE A 111 9.06 -12.48 3.10
CA PHE A 111 7.70 -12.03 2.84
C PHE A 111 7.69 -10.67 2.11
N TYR A 112 8.71 -9.85 2.30
CA TYR A 112 8.75 -8.49 1.77
C TYR A 112 9.53 -8.44 0.47
N TYR A 113 8.88 -7.92 -0.59
CA TYR A 113 9.53 -7.79 -1.89
C TYR A 113 10.62 -6.72 -1.82
N ASN A 114 11.81 -7.06 -2.28
CA ASN A 114 12.94 -6.14 -2.35
C ASN A 114 13.70 -6.44 -3.64
N ALA A 115 13.47 -5.63 -4.64
CA ALA A 115 14.11 -5.78 -5.94
C ALA A 115 15.56 -5.32 -5.89
#